data_fb6e9b860f2787166b675053e32edf86
#
_entry.id   fb6e9b860f2787166b675053e32edf86
#
_cell.length_a   1.000
_cell.length_b   1.000
_cell.length_c   1.000
_cell.angle_alpha   90.00
_cell.angle_beta   90.00
_cell.angle_gamma   90.00
#
_symmetry.space_group_name_H-M   'P 1'
#
loop_
_entity.id
_entity.type
_entity.pdbx_description
1 polymer ?
#
loop_
_entity_poly.entity_id
_entity_poly.type
_entity_poly.pdbx_seq_one_letter_code
_entity_poly.pdbx_strand_id
1 'polypeptide(L)'
;MDLKKLADQYKDELLDNVLPFWLEHSQDHEHGGYFTCLDRKGNVFDTDKFIWLQGREVWLFSMLYNKVEKRQEWLDCAIQGGEFLKKYGHDGNYNWYFSLDRTGRPLVEPYNIFSYTFAVMAFGQLSLATGNQEYADIAMKTFDIVLSKTNNPKGKWNKLYSGTRDLKNFALPMILCNLAMEIEHLLDKGCLEKTMEVCIHEVMEVFYRPELGGIIVENVLANGELSDSFEGRQVTPGHDIEAMWFIMDLGKRLNRPDLIEKAKNITLTMLDYGWDKEFGGIYYFMDRKGCPPQQLEWDQKLWRS
;
A
#
# COMPACT_ATOMS: atom_id res chain seq x y z
N MET A 1 12.59 3.61 27.55
CA MET A 1 12.43 2.50 26.61
C MET A 1 13.76 2.32 25.87
N ASP A 2 14.31 1.11 25.82
CA ASP A 2 15.54 0.81 25.09
C ASP A 2 15.19 0.51 23.62
N LEU A 3 15.35 1.53 22.77
CA LEU A 3 15.01 1.44 21.35
C LEU A 3 15.87 0.42 20.60
N LYS A 4 17.12 0.21 21.03
CA LYS A 4 17.99 -0.80 20.41
C LYS A 4 17.47 -2.20 20.67
N LYS A 5 17.16 -2.51 21.94
CA LYS A 5 16.57 -3.81 22.31
C LYS A 5 15.26 -4.08 21.57
N LEU A 6 14.42 -3.04 21.40
CA LEU A 6 13.19 -3.17 20.66
C LEU A 6 13.43 -3.44 19.16
N ALA A 7 14.38 -2.73 18.56
CA ALA A 7 14.75 -2.95 17.15
C ALA A 7 15.32 -4.35 16.93
N ASP A 8 16.18 -4.84 17.82
CA ASP A 8 16.71 -6.20 17.77
C ASP A 8 15.58 -7.23 17.89
N GLN A 9 14.63 -7.04 18.82
CA GLN A 9 13.47 -7.93 18.97
C GLN A 9 12.62 -8.02 17.69
N TYR A 10 12.29 -6.89 17.05
CA TYR A 10 11.52 -6.89 15.79
C TYR A 10 12.31 -7.51 14.65
N LYS A 11 13.62 -7.29 14.60
CA LYS A 11 14.49 -7.88 13.58
C LYS A 11 14.54 -9.40 13.74
N ASP A 12 14.76 -9.90 14.94
CA ASP A 12 14.84 -11.34 15.22
C ASP A 12 13.49 -12.01 14.91
N GLU A 13 12.36 -11.41 15.31
CA GLU A 13 11.02 -11.93 14.97
C GLU A 13 10.81 -11.99 13.46
N LEU A 14 11.20 -10.97 12.72
CA LEU A 14 11.10 -10.97 11.27
C LEU A 14 11.98 -12.06 10.63
N LEU A 15 13.26 -12.12 11.00
CA LEU A 15 14.24 -12.96 10.32
C LEU A 15 14.17 -14.43 10.73
N ASP A 16 13.82 -14.71 11.97
CA ASP A 16 13.89 -16.06 12.55
C ASP A 16 12.51 -16.76 12.64
N ASN A 17 11.41 -16.00 12.53
CA ASN A 17 10.04 -16.55 12.63
C ASN A 17 9.20 -16.24 11.39
N VAL A 18 9.01 -14.97 11.04
CA VAL A 18 8.07 -14.59 9.98
C VAL A 18 8.57 -15.01 8.59
N LEU A 19 9.80 -14.64 8.23
CA LEU A 19 10.33 -14.92 6.89
C LEU A 19 10.52 -16.41 6.59
N PRO A 20 11.04 -17.24 7.52
CA PRO A 20 11.14 -18.68 7.28
C PRO A 20 9.79 -19.33 6.97
N PHE A 21 8.73 -18.94 7.69
CA PHE A 21 7.37 -19.44 7.40
C PHE A 21 6.93 -19.16 5.96
N TRP A 22 7.09 -17.90 5.49
CA TRP A 22 6.69 -17.53 4.13
C TRP A 22 7.57 -18.19 3.08
N LEU A 23 8.88 -18.25 3.28
CA LEU A 23 9.81 -18.94 2.36
C LEU A 23 9.47 -20.44 2.19
N GLU A 24 9.06 -21.09 3.28
CA GLU A 24 8.75 -22.53 3.27
C GLU A 24 7.39 -22.81 2.64
N HIS A 25 6.37 -21.97 2.92
CA HIS A 25 4.98 -22.33 2.64
C HIS A 25 4.32 -21.56 1.52
N SER A 26 4.82 -20.36 1.14
CA SER A 26 4.14 -19.51 0.16
C SER A 26 4.43 -19.88 -1.29
N GLN A 27 5.59 -20.43 -1.60
CA GLN A 27 6.03 -20.62 -2.98
C GLN A 27 5.24 -21.72 -3.69
N ASP A 28 4.60 -21.41 -4.83
CA ASP A 28 4.04 -22.42 -5.73
C ASP A 28 5.09 -22.89 -6.73
N HIS A 29 5.83 -23.94 -6.39
CA HIS A 29 6.90 -24.48 -7.22
C HIS A 29 6.42 -25.17 -8.50
N GLU A 30 5.12 -25.44 -8.62
CA GLU A 30 4.55 -26.09 -9.81
C GLU A 30 4.13 -25.08 -10.87
N HIS A 31 3.46 -23.98 -10.47
CA HIS A 31 2.91 -22.99 -11.38
C HIS A 31 3.56 -21.61 -11.28
N GLY A 32 4.44 -21.40 -10.31
CA GLY A 32 5.05 -20.10 -10.01
C GLY A 32 4.15 -19.18 -9.19
N GLY A 33 4.69 -18.05 -8.74
CA GLY A 33 4.00 -17.15 -7.81
C GLY A 33 3.83 -17.75 -6.41
N TYR A 34 2.88 -17.23 -5.65
CA TYR A 34 2.76 -17.56 -4.23
C TYR A 34 1.36 -17.99 -3.84
N PHE A 35 1.25 -18.88 -2.87
CA PHE A 35 0.04 -19.13 -2.10
C PHE A 35 -0.07 -18.07 -0.99
N THR A 36 -1.18 -17.35 -0.96
CA THR A 36 -1.44 -16.31 0.03
C THR A 36 -2.54 -16.66 1.02
N CYS A 37 -3.26 -17.76 0.77
CA CYS A 37 -4.31 -18.28 1.64
C CYS A 37 -3.78 -19.49 2.43
N LEU A 38 -3.01 -19.20 3.48
CA LEU A 38 -2.36 -20.19 4.34
C LEU A 38 -2.98 -20.17 5.75
N ASP A 39 -3.11 -21.35 6.36
CA ASP A 39 -3.39 -21.41 7.78
C ASP A 39 -2.12 -21.19 8.62
N ARG A 40 -2.25 -21.15 9.94
CA ARG A 40 -1.12 -20.94 10.87
C ARG A 40 -0.05 -22.04 10.83
N LYS A 41 -0.30 -23.14 10.15
CA LYS A 41 0.65 -24.25 9.98
C LYS A 41 1.24 -24.29 8.57
N GLY A 42 0.91 -23.35 7.72
CA GLY A 42 1.35 -23.30 6.34
C GLY A 42 0.51 -24.16 5.37
N ASN A 43 -0.62 -24.74 5.81
CA ASN A 43 -1.47 -25.47 4.90
C ASN A 43 -2.23 -24.52 3.98
N VAL A 44 -2.14 -24.74 2.68
CA VAL A 44 -2.88 -23.97 1.66
C VAL A 44 -4.35 -24.37 1.71
N PHE A 45 -5.25 -23.41 1.94
CA PHE A 45 -6.69 -23.64 1.95
C PHE A 45 -7.43 -23.02 0.76
N ASP A 46 -6.76 -22.12 0.02
CA ASP A 46 -7.22 -21.58 -1.26
C ASP A 46 -6.01 -21.30 -2.14
N THR A 47 -6.17 -21.48 -3.45
CA THR A 47 -5.07 -21.35 -4.44
C THR A 47 -5.19 -20.15 -5.35
N ASP A 48 -6.24 -19.34 -5.22
CA ASP A 48 -6.39 -18.12 -6.00
C ASP A 48 -5.26 -17.12 -5.67
N LYS A 49 -4.75 -16.48 -6.72
CA LYS A 49 -3.60 -15.57 -6.63
C LYS A 49 -4.06 -14.13 -6.84
N PHE A 50 -4.09 -13.37 -5.74
CA PHE A 50 -4.45 -11.95 -5.76
C PHE A 50 -3.23 -11.12 -6.14
N ILE A 51 -3.32 -10.37 -7.23
CA ILE A 51 -2.16 -9.66 -7.82
C ILE A 51 -1.50 -8.71 -6.83
N TRP A 52 -2.27 -7.99 -6.02
CA TRP A 52 -1.71 -7.09 -5.02
C TRP A 52 -0.90 -7.81 -3.94
N LEU A 53 -1.28 -9.04 -3.56
CA LEU A 53 -0.51 -9.87 -2.62
C LEU A 53 0.72 -10.48 -3.29
N GLN A 54 0.59 -10.97 -4.52
CA GLN A 54 1.75 -11.44 -5.31
C GLN A 54 2.80 -10.33 -5.45
N GLY A 55 2.36 -9.10 -5.81
CA GLY A 55 3.25 -7.95 -5.92
C GLY A 55 3.90 -7.56 -4.59
N ARG A 56 3.13 -7.62 -3.48
CA ARG A 56 3.66 -7.32 -2.14
C ARG A 56 4.75 -8.31 -1.71
N GLU A 57 4.60 -9.59 -2.04
CA GLU A 57 5.58 -10.60 -1.68
C GLU A 57 6.87 -10.48 -2.53
N VAL A 58 6.75 -10.24 -3.84
CA VAL A 58 7.91 -9.88 -4.69
C VAL A 58 8.63 -8.65 -4.15
N TRP A 59 7.89 -7.59 -3.81
CA TRP A 59 8.44 -6.37 -3.21
C TRP A 59 9.17 -6.68 -1.92
N LEU A 60 8.55 -7.44 -1.00
CA LEU A 60 9.12 -7.76 0.31
C LEU A 60 10.49 -8.45 0.17
N PHE A 61 10.57 -9.54 -0.57
CA PHE A 61 11.82 -10.30 -0.72
C PHE A 61 12.89 -9.53 -1.50
N SER A 62 12.49 -8.74 -2.49
CA SER A 62 13.41 -7.83 -3.20
C SER A 62 13.95 -6.73 -2.28
N MET A 63 13.10 -6.11 -1.47
CA MET A 63 13.47 -5.06 -0.54
C MET A 63 14.37 -5.59 0.57
N LEU A 64 14.09 -6.77 1.13
CA LEU A 64 14.95 -7.44 2.10
C LEU A 64 16.34 -7.71 1.52
N TYR A 65 16.41 -8.23 0.30
CA TYR A 65 17.68 -8.42 -0.41
C TYR A 65 18.42 -7.09 -0.64
N ASN A 66 17.70 -6.02 -0.98
CA ASN A 66 18.33 -4.73 -1.25
C ASN A 66 18.80 -4.01 0.02
N LYS A 67 18.02 -4.05 1.10
CA LYS A 67 18.18 -3.16 2.26
C LYS A 67 18.62 -3.86 3.55
N VAL A 68 18.43 -5.19 3.68
CA VAL A 68 18.73 -5.92 4.92
C VAL A 68 19.95 -6.82 4.75
N GLU A 69 19.86 -7.84 3.88
CA GLU A 69 20.95 -8.78 3.66
C GLU A 69 20.87 -9.41 2.26
N LYS A 70 22.02 -9.60 1.61
CA LYS A 70 22.11 -10.21 0.25
C LYS A 70 21.98 -11.74 0.32
N ARG A 71 20.82 -12.26 0.74
CA ARG A 71 20.54 -13.70 0.75
C ARG A 71 20.00 -14.14 -0.61
N GLN A 72 20.66 -15.11 -1.23
CA GLN A 72 20.27 -15.60 -2.56
C GLN A 72 18.85 -16.20 -2.54
N GLU A 73 18.46 -16.89 -1.48
CA GLU A 73 17.12 -17.47 -1.31
C GLU A 73 16.00 -16.43 -1.41
N TRP A 74 16.21 -15.22 -0.89
CA TRP A 74 15.25 -14.11 -1.01
C TRP A 74 15.15 -13.60 -2.44
N LEU A 75 16.30 -13.46 -3.10
CA LEU A 75 16.33 -13.04 -4.51
C LEU A 75 15.65 -14.06 -5.41
N ASP A 76 15.93 -15.36 -5.22
CA ASP A 76 15.32 -16.43 -6.00
C ASP A 76 13.80 -16.48 -5.81
N CYS A 77 13.32 -16.33 -4.57
CA CYS A 77 11.91 -16.22 -4.25
C CYS A 77 11.27 -15.03 -4.96
N ALA A 78 11.89 -13.83 -4.89
CA ALA A 78 11.40 -12.64 -5.56
C ALA A 78 11.36 -12.78 -7.09
N ILE A 79 12.38 -13.36 -7.69
CA ILE A 79 12.44 -13.61 -9.16
C ILE A 79 11.32 -14.57 -9.58
N GLN A 80 11.09 -15.66 -8.84
CA GLN A 80 10.02 -16.62 -9.12
C GLN A 80 8.65 -15.94 -9.17
N GLY A 81 8.33 -15.10 -8.18
CA GLY A 81 7.08 -14.35 -8.15
C GLY A 81 7.02 -13.28 -9.24
N GLY A 82 8.13 -12.57 -9.48
CA GLY A 82 8.24 -11.57 -10.54
C GLY A 82 8.00 -12.13 -11.93
N GLU A 83 8.59 -13.29 -12.25
CA GLU A 83 8.37 -13.97 -13.54
C GLU A 83 6.92 -14.46 -13.70
N PHE A 84 6.29 -14.93 -12.61
CA PHE A 84 4.88 -15.27 -12.64
C PHE A 84 4.01 -14.04 -12.94
N LEU A 85 4.22 -12.93 -12.24
CA LEU A 85 3.50 -11.66 -12.44
C LEU A 85 3.71 -11.11 -13.85
N LYS A 86 4.95 -11.11 -14.35
CA LYS A 86 5.28 -10.65 -15.71
C LYS A 86 4.52 -11.44 -16.76
N LYS A 87 4.38 -12.75 -16.57
CA LYS A 87 3.77 -13.65 -17.56
C LYS A 87 2.25 -13.64 -17.51
N TYR A 88 1.66 -13.56 -16.30
CA TYR A 88 0.23 -13.82 -16.11
C TYR A 88 -0.52 -12.66 -15.46
N GLY A 89 0.16 -11.72 -14.79
CA GLY A 89 -0.45 -10.71 -13.94
C GLY A 89 -1.26 -9.64 -14.67
N HIS A 90 -1.09 -9.49 -15.99
CA HIS A 90 -1.72 -8.43 -16.77
C HIS A 90 -2.09 -8.88 -18.20
N ASP A 91 -2.87 -8.07 -18.91
CA ASP A 91 -3.41 -8.34 -20.24
C ASP A 91 -2.44 -8.08 -21.42
N GLY A 92 -1.16 -7.92 -21.17
CA GLY A 92 -0.14 -7.52 -22.15
C GLY A 92 -0.02 -6.00 -22.35
N ASN A 93 -1.00 -5.20 -21.93
CA ASN A 93 -0.99 -3.73 -21.95
C ASN A 93 -0.78 -3.14 -20.53
N TYR A 94 -0.29 -3.93 -19.59
CA TYR A 94 -0.08 -3.58 -18.18
C TYR A 94 -1.38 -3.17 -17.45
N ASN A 95 -2.54 -3.67 -17.90
CA ASN A 95 -3.74 -3.66 -17.09
C ASN A 95 -3.69 -4.87 -16.15
N TRP A 96 -3.35 -4.62 -14.91
CA TRP A 96 -3.11 -5.66 -13.91
C TRP A 96 -4.42 -6.22 -13.41
N TYR A 97 -4.61 -7.54 -13.53
CA TYR A 97 -5.78 -8.23 -13.01
C TYR A 97 -5.92 -8.05 -11.50
N PHE A 98 -7.11 -8.33 -10.96
CA PHE A 98 -7.30 -8.37 -9.52
C PHE A 98 -6.89 -9.74 -8.96
N SER A 99 -7.38 -10.82 -9.58
CA SER A 99 -7.01 -12.19 -9.20
C SER A 99 -6.91 -13.13 -10.39
N LEU A 100 -6.12 -14.18 -10.20
CA LEU A 100 -5.90 -15.28 -11.11
C LEU A 100 -6.21 -16.59 -10.40
N ASP A 101 -6.51 -17.65 -11.15
CA ASP A 101 -6.45 -19.01 -10.61
C ASP A 101 -4.98 -19.44 -10.37
N ARG A 102 -4.79 -20.60 -9.77
CA ARG A 102 -3.47 -21.14 -9.46
C ARG A 102 -2.54 -21.19 -10.69
N THR A 103 -3.09 -21.47 -11.88
CA THR A 103 -2.33 -21.66 -13.13
C THR A 103 -2.03 -20.35 -13.87
N GLY A 104 -2.54 -19.22 -13.38
CA GLY A 104 -2.35 -17.89 -13.97
C GLY A 104 -3.47 -17.46 -14.92
N ARG A 105 -4.62 -18.17 -14.97
CA ARG A 105 -5.77 -17.71 -15.78
C ARG A 105 -6.52 -16.60 -15.04
N PRO A 106 -6.88 -15.50 -15.71
CA PRO A 106 -7.62 -14.41 -15.08
C PRO A 106 -8.99 -14.86 -14.53
N LEU A 107 -9.27 -14.51 -13.27
CA LEU A 107 -10.56 -14.71 -12.62
C LEU A 107 -11.33 -13.40 -12.51
N VAL A 108 -10.65 -12.33 -12.10
CA VAL A 108 -11.28 -11.02 -11.88
C VAL A 108 -10.48 -9.96 -12.63
N GLU A 109 -11.20 -9.14 -13.39
CA GLU A 109 -10.65 -8.03 -14.17
C GLU A 109 -10.00 -6.94 -13.28
N PRO A 110 -9.15 -6.08 -13.86
CA PRO A 110 -8.57 -4.93 -13.16
C PRO A 110 -9.67 -3.95 -12.75
N TYR A 111 -10.09 -3.94 -11.48
CA TYR A 111 -11.16 -3.05 -11.02
C TYR A 111 -10.73 -1.98 -10.03
N ASN A 112 -9.49 -2.04 -9.55
CA ASN A 112 -8.94 -0.99 -8.70
C ASN A 112 -7.46 -0.72 -9.03
N ILE A 113 -6.95 0.41 -8.54
CA ILE A 113 -5.59 0.86 -8.81
C ILE A 113 -4.53 0.09 -8.02
N PHE A 114 -4.88 -0.60 -6.92
CA PHE A 114 -3.90 -1.19 -6.01
C PHE A 114 -3.12 -2.36 -6.59
N SER A 115 -3.71 -3.15 -7.49
CA SER A 115 -2.93 -4.16 -8.23
C SER A 115 -1.77 -3.53 -9.01
N TYR A 116 -2.00 -2.35 -9.58
CA TYR A 116 -0.97 -1.59 -10.29
C TYR A 116 0.11 -1.05 -9.35
N THR A 117 -0.29 -0.45 -8.21
CA THR A 117 0.68 0.13 -7.27
C THR A 117 1.62 -0.92 -6.70
N PHE A 118 1.10 -2.10 -6.33
CA PHE A 118 1.95 -3.19 -5.86
C PHE A 118 2.80 -3.81 -6.96
N ALA A 119 2.35 -3.81 -8.22
CA ALA A 119 3.20 -4.20 -9.34
C ALA A 119 4.36 -3.21 -9.55
N VAL A 120 4.12 -1.90 -9.43
CA VAL A 120 5.19 -0.89 -9.48
C VAL A 120 6.24 -1.14 -8.38
N MET A 121 5.79 -1.34 -7.13
CA MET A 121 6.70 -1.63 -6.01
C MET A 121 7.50 -2.91 -6.24
N ALA A 122 6.83 -3.98 -6.67
CA ALA A 122 7.43 -5.27 -6.94
C ALA A 122 8.56 -5.15 -7.99
N PHE A 123 8.22 -4.68 -9.17
CA PHE A 123 9.17 -4.59 -10.28
C PHE A 123 10.22 -3.49 -10.07
N GLY A 124 9.88 -2.41 -9.36
CA GLY A 124 10.85 -1.40 -8.95
C GLY A 124 11.95 -2.00 -8.07
N GLN A 125 11.60 -2.66 -6.96
CA GLN A 125 12.58 -3.27 -6.07
C GLN A 125 13.29 -4.48 -6.70
N LEU A 126 12.61 -5.26 -7.53
CA LEU A 126 13.19 -6.39 -8.24
C LEU A 126 14.21 -5.92 -9.30
N SER A 127 13.95 -4.80 -10.00
CA SER A 127 14.90 -4.19 -10.93
C SER A 127 16.18 -3.74 -10.23
N LEU A 128 16.05 -3.15 -9.03
CA LEU A 128 17.18 -2.75 -8.20
C LEU A 128 17.99 -3.96 -7.72
N ALA A 129 17.31 -5.06 -7.35
CA ALA A 129 17.94 -6.26 -6.85
C ALA A 129 18.73 -7.03 -7.94
N THR A 130 18.22 -7.00 -9.16
CA THR A 130 18.76 -7.81 -10.28
C THR A 130 19.56 -7.03 -11.30
N GLY A 131 19.36 -5.70 -11.39
CA GLY A 131 19.87 -4.88 -12.50
C GLY A 131 19.15 -5.14 -13.83
N ASN A 132 18.04 -5.87 -13.85
CA ASN A 132 17.32 -6.22 -15.08
C ASN A 132 16.46 -5.05 -15.57
N GLN A 133 16.79 -4.53 -16.77
CA GLN A 133 16.09 -3.41 -17.39
C GLN A 133 14.62 -3.72 -17.72
N GLU A 134 14.29 -4.96 -18.07
CA GLU A 134 12.90 -5.35 -18.36
C GLU A 134 11.99 -5.12 -17.14
N TYR A 135 12.46 -5.41 -15.93
CA TYR A 135 11.71 -5.14 -14.70
C TYR A 135 11.55 -3.63 -14.45
N ALA A 136 12.60 -2.85 -14.71
CA ALA A 136 12.51 -1.39 -14.62
C ALA A 136 11.48 -0.83 -15.60
N ASP A 137 11.46 -1.33 -16.83
CA ASP A 137 10.49 -0.90 -17.85
C ASP A 137 9.05 -1.25 -17.46
N ILE A 138 8.81 -2.44 -16.89
CA ILE A 138 7.49 -2.84 -16.38
C ILE A 138 7.05 -1.89 -15.25
N ALA A 139 7.94 -1.60 -14.30
CA ALA A 139 7.65 -0.68 -13.20
C ALA A 139 7.26 0.70 -13.71
N MET A 140 8.07 1.28 -14.61
CA MET A 140 7.83 2.63 -15.13
C MET A 140 6.58 2.74 -15.97
N LYS A 141 6.33 1.80 -16.90
CA LYS A 141 5.09 1.78 -17.68
C LYS A 141 3.86 1.65 -16.79
N THR A 142 3.93 0.82 -15.76
CA THR A 142 2.85 0.67 -14.80
C THR A 142 2.65 1.95 -13.97
N PHE A 143 3.73 2.61 -13.57
CA PHE A 143 3.68 3.88 -12.85
C PHE A 143 3.02 4.98 -13.67
N ASP A 144 3.34 5.12 -14.95
CA ASP A 144 2.66 6.06 -15.85
C ASP A 144 1.15 5.80 -15.93
N ILE A 145 0.75 4.52 -15.97
CA ILE A 145 -0.68 4.16 -15.93
C ILE A 145 -1.30 4.54 -14.58
N VAL A 146 -0.62 4.32 -13.45
CA VAL A 146 -1.10 4.76 -12.14
C VAL A 146 -1.34 6.27 -12.12
N LEU A 147 -0.39 7.06 -12.59
CA LEU A 147 -0.53 8.52 -12.67
C LEU A 147 -1.69 8.95 -13.57
N SER A 148 -1.89 8.27 -14.69
CA SER A 148 -3.02 8.57 -15.60
C SER A 148 -4.40 8.27 -15.01
N LYS A 149 -4.47 7.38 -14.00
CA LYS A 149 -5.71 6.93 -13.35
C LYS A 149 -6.03 7.69 -12.05
N THR A 150 -5.22 8.63 -11.61
CA THR A 150 -5.37 9.31 -10.30
C THR A 150 -6.73 9.96 -10.11
N ASN A 151 -7.33 10.52 -11.18
CA ASN A 151 -8.64 11.16 -11.13
C ASN A 151 -9.83 10.17 -11.22
N ASN A 152 -9.59 8.93 -11.61
CA ASN A 152 -10.60 7.87 -11.66
C ASN A 152 -9.96 6.50 -11.38
N PRO A 153 -9.52 6.23 -10.15
CA PRO A 153 -8.76 5.02 -9.81
C PRO A 153 -9.55 3.72 -9.99
N LYS A 154 -10.87 3.78 -9.98
CA LYS A 154 -11.76 2.64 -10.23
C LYS A 154 -12.12 2.45 -11.71
N GLY A 155 -11.83 3.43 -12.58
CA GLY A 155 -12.13 3.36 -14.01
C GLY A 155 -13.60 3.04 -14.30
N LYS A 156 -13.87 2.04 -15.14
CA LYS A 156 -15.23 1.57 -15.48
C LYS A 156 -16.00 0.98 -14.29
N TRP A 157 -15.33 0.66 -13.20
CA TRP A 157 -15.94 0.12 -11.98
C TRP A 157 -16.35 1.20 -10.98
N ASN A 158 -16.20 2.47 -11.33
CA ASN A 158 -16.70 3.58 -10.53
C ASN A 158 -18.23 3.58 -10.58
N LYS A 159 -18.85 3.33 -9.42
CA LYS A 159 -20.31 3.29 -9.26
C LYS A 159 -20.93 4.66 -8.99
N LEU A 160 -20.12 5.70 -8.85
CA LEU A 160 -20.61 7.06 -8.62
C LEU A 160 -21.35 7.57 -9.87
N TYR A 161 -22.51 8.17 -9.66
CA TYR A 161 -23.20 8.91 -10.72
C TYR A 161 -22.46 10.23 -10.91
N SER A 162 -21.94 10.44 -12.13
CA SER A 162 -21.10 11.59 -12.46
C SER A 162 -21.75 12.93 -12.10
N GLY A 163 -21.00 13.84 -11.49
CA GLY A 163 -21.42 15.19 -11.15
C GLY A 163 -22.32 15.30 -9.91
N THR A 164 -22.51 14.22 -9.14
CA THR A 164 -23.34 14.28 -7.92
C THR A 164 -22.54 14.52 -6.66
N ARG A 165 -21.55 13.68 -6.39
CA ARG A 165 -20.69 13.78 -5.20
C ARG A 165 -19.32 13.20 -5.53
N ASP A 166 -18.51 13.98 -6.18
CA ASP A 166 -17.16 13.58 -6.55
C ASP A 166 -16.27 13.70 -5.32
N LEU A 167 -15.89 12.54 -4.76
CA LEU A 167 -15.00 12.44 -3.61
C LEU A 167 -13.58 12.06 -4.06
N LYS A 168 -12.59 12.73 -3.51
CA LYS A 168 -11.19 12.30 -3.49
C LYS A 168 -10.99 11.38 -2.28
N ASN A 169 -10.28 10.27 -2.46
CA ASN A 169 -9.97 9.31 -1.41
C ASN A 169 -8.51 9.38 -1.00
N PHE A 170 -8.24 9.26 0.29
CA PHE A 170 -6.91 9.40 0.91
C PHE A 170 -5.95 8.27 0.56
N ALA A 171 -6.45 7.04 0.37
CA ALA A 171 -5.59 5.88 0.16
C ALA A 171 -4.65 6.02 -1.05
N LEU A 172 -5.08 6.73 -2.11
CA LEU A 172 -4.24 6.90 -3.29
C LEU A 172 -3.05 7.85 -3.06
N PRO A 173 -3.21 9.11 -2.59
CA PRO A 173 -2.05 9.97 -2.29
C PRO A 173 -1.15 9.34 -1.21
N MET A 174 -1.70 8.62 -0.24
CA MET A 174 -0.91 7.87 0.74
C MET A 174 0.00 6.85 0.06
N ILE A 175 -0.53 5.97 -0.79
CA ILE A 175 0.29 4.94 -1.45
C ILE A 175 1.29 5.54 -2.46
N LEU A 176 0.97 6.67 -3.09
CA LEU A 176 1.89 7.37 -4.00
C LEU A 176 3.11 7.92 -3.26
N CYS A 177 2.98 8.33 -1.99
CA CYS A 177 4.14 8.68 -1.16
C CYS A 177 5.13 7.52 -1.09
N ASN A 178 4.64 6.31 -0.82
CA ASN A 178 5.48 5.11 -0.75
C ASN A 178 6.05 4.74 -2.13
N LEU A 179 5.22 4.76 -3.18
CA LEU A 179 5.68 4.45 -4.53
C LEU A 179 6.88 5.30 -4.96
N ALA A 180 6.81 6.61 -4.74
CA ALA A 180 7.90 7.52 -5.08
C ALA A 180 9.23 7.12 -4.43
N MET A 181 9.19 6.62 -3.19
CA MET A 181 10.37 6.14 -2.47
C MET A 181 10.87 4.78 -2.99
N GLU A 182 9.95 3.88 -3.32
CA GLU A 182 10.28 2.51 -3.75
C GLU A 182 10.88 2.44 -5.15
N ILE A 183 10.58 3.44 -6.00
CA ILE A 183 11.11 3.55 -7.38
C ILE A 183 12.03 4.76 -7.57
N GLU A 184 12.52 5.40 -6.51
CA GLU A 184 13.35 6.62 -6.59
C GLU A 184 14.56 6.47 -7.51
N HIS A 185 15.14 5.26 -7.60
CA HIS A 185 16.27 4.94 -8.49
C HIS A 185 15.91 4.90 -9.97
N LEU A 186 14.63 4.87 -10.33
CA LEU A 186 14.12 4.87 -11.71
C LEU A 186 13.62 6.25 -12.16
N LEU A 187 13.38 7.17 -11.22
CA LEU A 187 12.87 8.50 -11.49
C LEU A 187 14.02 9.50 -11.68
N ASP A 188 13.88 10.41 -12.64
CA ASP A 188 14.76 11.58 -12.65
C ASP A 188 14.47 12.47 -11.42
N LYS A 189 15.48 13.24 -11.01
CA LYS A 189 15.41 14.03 -9.78
C LYS A 189 14.24 15.02 -9.77
N GLY A 190 13.95 15.67 -10.89
CA GLY A 190 12.86 16.66 -10.98
C GLY A 190 11.49 16.00 -10.87
N CYS A 191 11.30 14.85 -11.51
CA CYS A 191 10.08 14.05 -11.40
C CYS A 191 9.89 13.54 -9.96
N LEU A 192 10.93 13.03 -9.32
CA LEU A 192 10.90 12.55 -7.94
C LEU A 192 10.51 13.67 -6.97
N GLU A 193 11.22 14.80 -6.98
CA GLU A 193 10.93 15.94 -6.10
C GLU A 193 9.50 16.45 -6.29
N LYS A 194 9.05 16.62 -7.54
CA LYS A 194 7.68 17.04 -7.83
C LYS A 194 6.64 16.04 -7.32
N THR A 195 6.86 14.75 -7.49
CA THR A 195 5.95 13.71 -7.00
C THR A 195 5.87 13.75 -5.48
N MET A 196 7.00 13.86 -4.79
CA MET A 196 7.07 13.98 -3.32
C MET A 196 6.30 15.20 -2.82
N GLU A 197 6.51 16.38 -3.41
CA GLU A 197 5.81 17.61 -2.98
C GLU A 197 4.30 17.53 -3.22
N VAL A 198 3.85 16.96 -4.34
CA VAL A 198 2.41 16.73 -4.59
C VAL A 198 1.82 15.79 -3.54
N CYS A 199 2.49 14.69 -3.22
CA CYS A 199 2.04 13.75 -2.21
C CYS A 199 1.96 14.41 -0.81
N ILE A 200 2.99 15.16 -0.43
CA ILE A 200 3.02 15.90 0.85
C ILE A 200 1.86 16.90 0.90
N HIS A 201 1.64 17.66 -0.17
CA HIS A 201 0.54 18.62 -0.22
C HIS A 201 -0.82 17.92 -0.06
N GLU A 202 -1.09 16.87 -0.81
CA GLU A 202 -2.36 16.14 -0.71
C GLU A 202 -2.56 15.60 0.72
N VAL A 203 -1.58 14.93 1.29
CA VAL A 203 -1.69 14.33 2.63
C VAL A 203 -1.82 15.40 3.72
N MET A 204 -0.93 16.41 3.72
CA MET A 204 -0.75 17.34 4.83
C MET A 204 -1.59 18.61 4.77
N GLU A 205 -2.17 18.95 3.60
CA GLU A 205 -2.97 20.16 3.41
C GLU A 205 -4.40 19.86 2.94
N VAL A 206 -4.62 18.77 2.16
CA VAL A 206 -5.95 18.45 1.64
C VAL A 206 -6.72 17.51 2.58
N PHE A 207 -6.07 16.49 3.14
CA PHE A 207 -6.75 15.49 4.00
C PHE A 207 -6.56 15.70 5.50
N TYR A 208 -5.46 16.30 5.92
CA TYR A 208 -5.22 16.64 7.31
C TYR A 208 -6.11 17.79 7.78
N ARG A 209 -6.75 17.67 8.95
CA ARG A 209 -7.77 18.58 9.47
C ARG A 209 -7.43 19.07 10.89
N PRO A 210 -6.60 20.12 11.02
CA PRO A 210 -6.29 20.69 12.33
C PRO A 210 -7.52 21.19 13.06
N GLU A 211 -8.52 21.74 12.32
CA GLU A 211 -9.79 22.23 12.87
C GLU A 211 -10.69 21.13 13.47
N LEU A 212 -10.44 19.87 13.15
CA LEU A 212 -11.12 18.70 13.70
C LEU A 212 -10.29 17.97 14.78
N GLY A 213 -9.39 18.68 15.45
CA GLY A 213 -8.52 18.10 16.47
C GLY A 213 -7.26 17.43 15.92
N GLY A 214 -6.89 17.72 14.66
CA GLY A 214 -5.67 17.21 14.05
C GLY A 214 -5.76 15.78 13.50
N ILE A 215 -6.96 15.38 13.07
CA ILE A 215 -7.19 14.09 12.40
C ILE A 215 -7.00 14.18 10.89
N ILE A 216 -6.85 13.03 10.24
CA ILE A 216 -6.93 12.89 8.79
C ILE A 216 -8.30 12.30 8.45
N VAL A 217 -8.92 12.73 7.35
CA VAL A 217 -10.19 12.20 6.86
C VAL A 217 -9.97 11.34 5.63
N GLU A 218 -10.71 10.23 5.51
CA GLU A 218 -10.55 9.29 4.40
C GLU A 218 -11.03 9.86 3.06
N ASN A 219 -12.04 10.75 3.08
CA ASN A 219 -12.62 11.32 1.87
C ASN A 219 -12.90 12.82 2.02
N VAL A 220 -12.64 13.57 0.95
CA VAL A 220 -13.00 14.99 0.80
C VAL A 220 -13.71 15.21 -0.54
N LEU A 221 -14.43 16.33 -0.68
CA LEU A 221 -14.95 16.74 -1.99
C LEU A 221 -13.79 17.05 -2.97
N ALA A 222 -14.08 17.08 -4.26
CA ALA A 222 -13.07 17.35 -5.30
C ALA A 222 -12.31 18.68 -5.11
N ASN A 223 -12.96 19.68 -4.49
CA ASN A 223 -12.36 20.97 -4.12
C ASN A 223 -11.59 20.94 -2.77
N GLY A 224 -11.49 19.79 -2.12
CA GLY A 224 -10.83 19.62 -0.82
C GLY A 224 -11.70 19.95 0.39
N GLU A 225 -12.95 20.36 0.24
CA GLU A 225 -13.85 20.63 1.36
C GLU A 225 -14.37 19.33 2.00
N LEU A 226 -14.77 19.44 3.27
CA LEU A 226 -15.38 18.33 4.00
C LEU A 226 -16.79 18.01 3.45
N SER A 227 -17.06 16.73 3.27
CA SER A 227 -18.42 16.24 3.00
C SER A 227 -19.06 15.73 4.29
N ASP A 228 -20.36 16.01 4.48
CA ASP A 228 -21.14 15.51 5.62
C ASP A 228 -21.87 14.19 5.33
N SER A 229 -21.60 13.58 4.17
CA SER A 229 -22.05 12.21 3.87
C SER A 229 -21.34 11.20 4.78
N PHE A 230 -21.91 10.00 4.91
CA PHE A 230 -21.27 8.93 5.66
C PHE A 230 -19.86 8.59 5.14
N GLU A 231 -19.65 8.61 3.83
CA GLU A 231 -18.32 8.43 3.21
C GLU A 231 -17.37 9.58 3.54
N GLY A 232 -17.86 10.83 3.47
CA GLY A 232 -17.09 12.04 3.79
C GLY A 232 -16.80 12.21 5.29
N ARG A 233 -17.48 11.45 6.17
CA ARG A 233 -17.20 11.45 7.61
C ARG A 233 -16.28 10.30 8.04
N GLN A 234 -15.95 9.40 7.13
CA GLN A 234 -15.09 8.26 7.43
C GLN A 234 -13.67 8.71 7.81
N VAL A 235 -13.13 8.06 8.83
CA VAL A 235 -11.73 8.10 9.25
C VAL A 235 -11.22 6.67 9.29
N THR A 236 -10.02 6.44 8.79
CA THR A 236 -9.37 5.11 8.77
C THR A 236 -8.04 5.21 9.51
N PRO A 237 -8.03 5.10 10.86
CA PRO A 237 -6.84 5.38 11.67
C PRO A 237 -5.58 4.63 11.24
N GLY A 238 -5.72 3.41 10.72
CA GLY A 238 -4.60 2.63 10.17
C GLY A 238 -3.93 3.30 8.97
N HIS A 239 -4.71 3.79 8.00
CA HIS A 239 -4.20 4.54 6.85
C HIS A 239 -3.48 5.83 7.28
N ASP A 240 -4.05 6.51 8.26
CA ASP A 240 -3.53 7.79 8.76
C ASP A 240 -2.16 7.60 9.40
N ILE A 241 -2.02 6.59 10.25
CA ILE A 241 -0.74 6.22 10.90
C ILE A 241 0.27 5.75 9.84
N GLU A 242 -0.15 4.95 8.88
CA GLU A 242 0.70 4.47 7.78
C GLU A 242 1.23 5.64 6.95
N ALA A 243 0.38 6.57 6.56
CA ALA A 243 0.79 7.75 5.80
C ALA A 243 1.82 8.60 6.54
N MET A 244 1.72 8.69 7.85
CA MET A 244 2.63 9.53 8.64
C MET A 244 4.07 9.02 8.64
N TRP A 245 4.29 7.70 8.64
CA TRP A 245 5.67 7.24 8.52
C TRP A 245 6.22 7.44 7.09
N PHE A 246 5.36 7.38 6.05
CA PHE A 246 5.77 7.78 4.69
C PHE A 246 6.18 9.26 4.66
N ILE A 247 5.38 10.14 5.25
CA ILE A 247 5.70 11.58 5.34
C ILE A 247 6.99 11.83 6.14
N MET A 248 7.24 11.09 7.23
CA MET A 248 8.51 11.19 7.98
C MET A 248 9.70 10.78 7.12
N ASP A 249 9.56 9.76 6.29
CA ASP A 249 10.62 9.31 5.38
C ASP A 249 10.84 10.31 4.23
N LEU A 250 9.79 10.88 3.66
CA LEU A 250 9.91 11.99 2.70
C LEU A 250 10.57 13.20 3.34
N GLY A 251 10.20 13.53 4.58
CA GLY A 251 10.82 14.62 5.35
C GLY A 251 12.33 14.44 5.54
N LYS A 252 12.80 13.21 5.76
CA LYS A 252 14.25 12.90 5.81
C LYS A 252 14.92 13.16 4.46
N ARG A 253 14.33 12.66 3.34
CA ARG A 253 14.89 12.84 1.98
C ARG A 253 14.96 14.29 1.56
N LEU A 254 13.96 15.09 1.92
CA LEU A 254 13.87 16.51 1.60
C LEU A 254 14.55 17.42 2.63
N ASN A 255 15.17 16.87 3.68
CA ASN A 255 15.77 17.60 4.81
C ASN A 255 14.78 18.59 5.47
N ARG A 256 13.56 18.14 5.73
CA ARG A 256 12.46 18.89 6.34
C ARG A 256 12.08 18.34 7.71
N PRO A 257 12.83 18.73 8.76
CA PRO A 257 12.54 18.28 10.14
C PRO A 257 11.18 18.76 10.67
N ASP A 258 10.65 19.86 10.14
CA ASP A 258 9.29 20.36 10.41
C ASP A 258 8.21 19.33 10.05
N LEU A 259 8.33 18.69 8.87
CA LEU A 259 7.44 17.62 8.45
C LEU A 259 7.52 16.40 9.35
N ILE A 260 8.72 16.01 9.75
CA ILE A 260 8.93 14.84 10.62
C ILE A 260 8.23 15.06 11.96
N GLU A 261 8.41 16.23 12.58
CA GLU A 261 7.78 16.54 13.86
C GLU A 261 6.25 16.66 13.75
N LYS A 262 5.75 17.29 12.67
CA LYS A 262 4.31 17.38 12.40
C LYS A 262 3.70 15.98 12.21
N ALA A 263 4.30 15.13 11.38
CA ALA A 263 3.82 13.77 11.14
C ALA A 263 3.84 12.91 12.41
N LYS A 264 4.88 13.00 13.23
CA LYS A 264 4.96 12.33 14.55
C LYS A 264 3.78 12.74 15.45
N ASN A 265 3.48 14.02 15.54
CA ASN A 265 2.37 14.52 16.36
C ASN A 265 1.02 14.04 15.84
N ILE A 266 0.81 14.01 14.52
CA ILE A 266 -0.40 13.45 13.90
C ILE A 266 -0.50 11.95 14.21
N THR A 267 0.59 11.18 14.11
CA THR A 267 0.60 9.76 14.48
C THR A 267 0.09 9.54 15.91
N LEU A 268 0.59 10.32 16.88
CA LEU A 268 0.15 10.20 18.27
C LEU A 268 -1.33 10.57 18.44
N THR A 269 -1.78 11.60 17.74
CA THR A 269 -3.21 12.00 17.71
C THR A 269 -4.09 10.87 17.15
N MET A 270 -3.68 10.26 16.03
CA MET A 270 -4.45 9.19 15.40
C MET A 270 -4.45 7.89 16.20
N LEU A 271 -3.35 7.59 16.91
CA LEU A 271 -3.30 6.48 17.85
C LEU A 271 -4.29 6.66 19.02
N ASP A 272 -4.37 7.86 19.63
CA ASP A 272 -5.36 8.12 20.68
C ASP A 272 -6.78 8.17 20.16
N TYR A 273 -6.99 8.78 18.98
CA TYR A 273 -8.30 8.88 18.32
C TYR A 273 -8.87 7.51 17.95
N GLY A 274 -8.05 6.63 17.37
CA GLY A 274 -8.46 5.30 16.90
C GLY A 274 -8.45 4.21 17.96
N TRP A 275 -7.94 4.49 19.18
CA TRP A 275 -7.76 3.46 20.20
C TRP A 275 -9.08 3.08 20.88
N ASP A 276 -9.40 1.79 20.93
CA ASP A 276 -10.51 1.27 21.72
C ASP A 276 -10.13 1.27 23.21
N LYS A 277 -10.71 2.22 23.98
CA LYS A 277 -10.38 2.41 25.40
C LYS A 277 -10.96 1.32 26.31
N GLU A 278 -11.94 0.54 25.82
CA GLU A 278 -12.57 -0.55 26.58
C GLU A 278 -11.87 -1.89 26.39
N PHE A 279 -11.60 -2.26 25.13
CA PHE A 279 -11.05 -3.59 24.78
C PHE A 279 -9.63 -3.57 24.24
N GLY A 280 -9.06 -2.38 24.03
CA GLY A 280 -7.76 -2.22 23.35
C GLY A 280 -7.81 -2.46 21.84
N GLY A 281 -6.74 -2.12 21.14
CA GLY A 281 -6.66 -2.18 19.70
C GLY A 281 -7.13 -0.91 19.00
N ILE A 282 -7.00 -0.88 17.69
CA ILE A 282 -7.34 0.28 16.85
C ILE A 282 -8.56 -0.06 16.01
N TYR A 283 -9.56 0.84 15.99
CA TYR A 283 -10.71 0.71 15.12
C TYR A 283 -10.30 0.77 13.65
N TYR A 284 -10.87 -0.10 12.82
CA TYR A 284 -10.61 -0.07 11.38
C TYR A 284 -11.22 1.17 10.73
N PHE A 285 -12.52 1.41 10.99
CA PHE A 285 -13.24 2.59 10.51
C PHE A 285 -13.88 3.34 11.66
N MET A 286 -13.88 4.67 11.56
CA MET A 286 -14.59 5.56 12.48
C MET A 286 -15.36 6.61 11.69
N ASP A 287 -16.42 7.16 12.29
CA ASP A 287 -17.13 8.34 11.80
C ASP A 287 -16.72 9.55 12.64
N ARG A 288 -16.26 10.64 12.01
CA ARG A 288 -15.76 11.83 12.73
C ARG A 288 -16.82 12.54 13.59
N LYS A 289 -18.10 12.22 13.42
CA LYS A 289 -19.22 12.73 14.26
C LYS A 289 -19.73 11.68 15.26
N GLY A 290 -19.06 10.53 15.37
CA GLY A 290 -19.48 9.45 16.27
C GLY A 290 -20.70 8.66 15.80
N CYS A 291 -21.12 8.82 14.55
CA CYS A 291 -22.14 7.97 13.94
C CYS A 291 -21.56 6.57 13.63
N PRO A 292 -22.40 5.54 13.48
CA PRO A 292 -21.93 4.25 12.97
C PRO A 292 -21.28 4.43 11.60
N PRO A 293 -20.01 4.00 11.41
CA PRO A 293 -19.36 4.08 10.12
C PRO A 293 -19.99 3.11 9.12
N GLN A 294 -20.05 3.52 7.86
CA GLN A 294 -20.64 2.74 6.78
C GLN A 294 -19.71 2.70 5.57
N GLN A 295 -19.70 1.57 4.89
CA GLN A 295 -19.09 1.45 3.56
C GLN A 295 -20.09 0.85 2.56
N LEU A 296 -20.21 1.47 1.40
CA LEU A 296 -21.19 1.06 0.38
C LEU A 296 -20.82 -0.24 -0.34
N GLU A 297 -19.57 -0.61 -0.36
CA GLU A 297 -19.09 -1.70 -1.21
C GLU A 297 -19.00 -3.04 -0.48
N TRP A 298 -19.18 -3.05 0.82
CA TRP A 298 -18.96 -4.22 1.66
C TRP A 298 -20.08 -4.36 2.66
N ASP A 299 -20.43 -5.61 2.98
CA ASP A 299 -21.16 -5.93 4.21
C ASP A 299 -20.22 -5.72 5.39
N GLN A 300 -20.23 -4.52 5.90
CA GLN A 300 -19.28 -4.09 6.91
C GLN A 300 -19.64 -4.63 8.28
N LYS A 301 -18.82 -5.54 8.74
CA LYS A 301 -18.63 -5.70 10.17
C LYS A 301 -17.50 -4.78 10.59
N LEU A 302 -17.73 -3.99 11.63
CA LEU A 302 -16.66 -3.22 12.25
C LEU A 302 -15.64 -4.19 12.85
N TRP A 303 -14.41 -4.10 12.41
CA TRP A 303 -13.32 -4.86 12.99
C TRP A 303 -12.66 -4.02 14.05
N ARG A 304 -12.48 -4.61 15.23
CA ARG A 304 -11.55 -4.14 16.25
C ARG A 304 -10.26 -4.90 16.04
N SER A 305 -9.20 -4.22 15.71
CA SER A 305 -7.87 -4.82 15.55
C SER A 305 -7.05 -4.65 16.82
#